data_fa88e73b1966f4e88c4ef0687fe9370d
#
_entry.id   fa88e73b1966f4e88c4ef0687fe9370d
#
_cell.length_a   1.000
_cell.length_b   1.000
_cell.length_c   1.000
_cell.angle_alpha   90.00
_cell.angle_beta   90.00
_cell.angle_gamma   90.00
#
_symmetry.space_group_name_H-M   'P 1'
#
loop_
_entity.id
_entity.type
_entity.pdbx_description
1 polymer ?
#
loop_
_entity_poly.entity_id
_entity_poly.type
_entity_poly.pdbx_seq_one_letter_code
_entity_poly.pdbx_strand_id
1 'polypeptide(L)'
;MKGTFIKEITYPECCEQINENTVIVLPIGGGSKEHGSHLPMGTDYYVTDYLAAELTRRCEVVTLPTLPFAYFPAFVGWKGSVHIEAENFMHYVEDILYSFVRFGVKKFIIIDGGISTHIPLQILSHTMRNKYGATVAVTNYNGLSGEAADQVCQQKAGGHGDEEETSVLLAIRPELVKMECAVEEYREMPVENQIQNGRAVAHISMAMNTPHGVNGNSKLAPREKGELIL
;
A
#
# COMPACT_ATOMS: atom_id res chain seq x y z
N MET A 1 -10.72 -8.23 20.23
CA MET A 1 -9.79 -7.35 19.47
C MET A 1 -8.74 -6.90 20.46
N LYS A 2 -7.45 -6.94 20.11
CA LYS A 2 -6.37 -6.53 21.03
C LYS A 2 -6.06 -5.05 20.90
N GLY A 3 -6.03 -4.53 19.69
CA GLY A 3 -5.79 -3.12 19.39
C GLY A 3 -7.07 -2.31 19.22
N THR A 4 -6.92 -1.03 18.87
CA THR A 4 -8.01 -0.04 18.81
C THR A 4 -7.96 0.73 17.51
N PHE A 5 -9.12 0.97 16.90
CA PHE A 5 -9.26 1.97 15.82
C PHE A 5 -9.55 3.34 16.45
N ILE A 6 -8.66 4.30 16.26
CA ILE A 6 -8.81 5.63 16.86
C ILE A 6 -10.12 6.34 16.46
N LYS A 7 -10.62 6.05 15.26
CA LYS A 7 -11.89 6.59 14.73
C LYS A 7 -13.13 6.07 15.44
N GLU A 8 -13.00 5.03 16.28
CA GLU A 8 -14.11 4.34 16.94
C GLU A 8 -14.15 4.62 18.46
N ILE A 9 -13.20 5.39 18.97
CA ILE A 9 -13.12 5.75 20.39
C ILE A 9 -13.33 7.23 20.62
N THR A 10 -13.74 7.56 21.82
CA THR A 10 -13.92 8.94 22.27
C THR A 10 -12.58 9.60 22.66
N TYR A 11 -12.57 10.93 22.78
CA TYR A 11 -11.38 11.66 23.21
C TYR A 11 -10.83 11.20 24.57
N PRO A 12 -11.65 10.99 25.65
CA PRO A 12 -11.14 10.47 26.90
C PRO A 12 -10.48 9.09 26.77
N GLU A 13 -11.10 8.15 26.04
CA GLU A 13 -10.54 6.84 25.78
C GLU A 13 -9.22 6.93 24.99
N CYS A 14 -9.12 7.86 24.04
CA CYS A 14 -7.88 8.13 23.33
C CYS A 14 -6.77 8.63 24.28
N CYS A 15 -7.09 9.50 25.22
CA CYS A 15 -6.12 10.00 26.20
C CYS A 15 -5.55 8.88 27.09
N GLU A 16 -6.34 7.87 27.40
CA GLU A 16 -5.88 6.72 28.19
C GLU A 16 -4.95 5.80 27.41
N GLN A 17 -5.15 5.71 26.09
CA GLN A 17 -4.40 4.80 25.23
C GLN A 17 -3.10 5.40 24.66
N ILE A 18 -3.04 6.73 24.47
CA ILE A 18 -1.87 7.39 23.86
C ILE A 18 -0.83 7.73 24.91
N ASN A 19 0.31 7.03 24.85
CA ASN A 19 1.45 7.24 25.74
C ASN A 19 2.76 6.77 25.04
N GLU A 20 3.88 6.82 25.74
CA GLU A 20 5.20 6.48 25.21
C GLU A 20 5.38 5.01 24.78
N ASN A 21 4.52 4.10 25.27
CA ASN A 21 4.55 2.67 24.91
C ASN A 21 3.67 2.37 23.71
N THR A 22 2.79 3.26 23.31
CA THR A 22 1.83 3.07 22.22
C THR A 22 2.54 2.87 20.89
N VAL A 23 2.06 1.91 20.12
CA VAL A 23 2.43 1.72 18.71
C VAL A 23 1.28 2.25 17.85
N ILE A 24 1.56 3.27 17.05
CA ILE A 24 0.60 3.81 16.08
C ILE A 24 0.76 3.11 14.74
N VAL A 25 -0.34 2.66 14.15
CA VAL A 25 -0.41 2.12 12.79
C VAL A 25 -1.06 3.13 11.87
N LEU A 26 -0.37 3.51 10.81
CA LEU A 26 -0.88 4.37 9.75
C LEU A 26 -0.95 3.58 8.43
N PRO A 27 -2.14 3.14 8.00
CA PRO A 27 -2.31 2.52 6.69
C PRO A 27 -2.33 3.60 5.59
N ILE A 28 -1.66 3.34 4.46
CA ILE A 28 -1.61 4.24 3.30
C ILE A 28 -1.93 3.43 2.04
N GLY A 29 -3.04 3.77 1.38
CA GLY A 29 -3.48 3.12 0.16
C GLY A 29 -3.99 4.12 -0.87
N GLY A 30 -4.13 3.68 -2.12
CA GLY A 30 -4.72 4.48 -3.19
C GLY A 30 -6.24 4.34 -3.20
N GLY A 31 -6.97 5.34 -2.69
CA GLY A 31 -8.43 5.35 -2.72
C GLY A 31 -9.00 5.86 -4.06
N SER A 32 -8.16 6.50 -4.87
CA SER A 32 -8.52 7.01 -6.20
C SER A 32 -7.29 6.92 -7.10
N LYS A 33 -6.92 5.69 -7.46
CA LYS A 33 -5.79 5.37 -8.34
C LYS A 33 -6.26 4.32 -9.36
N GLU A 34 -5.90 4.48 -10.60
CA GLU A 34 -6.18 3.53 -11.67
C GLU A 34 -5.64 2.12 -11.32
N HIS A 35 -6.44 1.07 -11.56
CA HIS A 35 -6.11 -0.34 -11.31
C HIS A 35 -6.65 -1.29 -12.39
N GLY A 36 -6.52 -0.92 -13.64
CA GLY A 36 -7.06 -1.70 -14.73
C GLY A 36 -8.56 -1.51 -14.92
N SER A 37 -9.08 -2.13 -15.96
CA SER A 37 -10.50 -2.02 -16.32
C SER A 37 -11.44 -2.85 -15.44
N HIS A 38 -10.90 -3.75 -14.62
CA HIS A 38 -11.66 -4.75 -13.85
C HIS A 38 -11.63 -4.53 -12.34
N LEU A 39 -10.64 -3.80 -11.82
CA LEU A 39 -10.52 -3.47 -10.40
C LEU A 39 -11.03 -2.04 -10.10
N PRO A 40 -11.56 -1.79 -8.90
CA PRO A 40 -11.97 -0.45 -8.51
C PRO A 40 -10.76 0.47 -8.30
N MET A 41 -10.96 1.78 -8.44
CA MET A 41 -9.95 2.81 -8.18
C MET A 41 -9.38 2.77 -6.75
N GLY A 42 -10.08 2.15 -5.82
CA GLY A 42 -9.69 2.02 -4.42
C GLY A 42 -9.01 0.70 -4.06
N THR A 43 -8.48 -0.05 -5.00
CA THR A 43 -7.88 -1.37 -4.74
C THR A 43 -6.84 -1.32 -3.62
N ASP A 44 -5.81 -0.49 -3.73
CA ASP A 44 -4.78 -0.35 -2.68
C ASP A 44 -5.39 0.05 -1.32
N TYR A 45 -6.41 0.91 -1.33
CA TYR A 45 -7.09 1.33 -0.11
C TYR A 45 -7.76 0.14 0.60
N TYR A 46 -8.52 -0.67 -0.13
CA TYR A 46 -9.22 -1.82 0.45
C TYR A 46 -8.27 -2.87 1.00
N VAL A 47 -7.20 -3.16 0.26
CA VAL A 47 -6.17 -4.11 0.70
C VAL A 47 -5.49 -3.61 1.98
N THR A 48 -5.05 -2.36 1.99
CA THR A 48 -4.34 -1.77 3.12
C THR A 48 -5.23 -1.64 4.36
N ASP A 49 -6.50 -1.25 4.16
CA ASP A 49 -7.49 -1.17 5.24
C ASP A 49 -7.80 -2.55 5.86
N TYR A 50 -7.89 -3.59 5.02
CA TYR A 50 -8.04 -4.97 5.46
C TYR A 50 -6.84 -5.44 6.29
N LEU A 51 -5.62 -5.24 5.80
CA LEU A 51 -4.39 -5.62 6.51
C LEU A 51 -4.27 -4.89 7.86
N ALA A 52 -4.60 -3.59 7.89
CA ALA A 52 -4.62 -2.80 9.11
C ALA A 52 -5.67 -3.32 10.11
N ALA A 53 -6.84 -3.74 9.62
CA ALA A 53 -7.87 -4.34 10.45
C ALA A 53 -7.41 -5.68 11.05
N GLU A 54 -6.78 -6.54 10.26
CA GLU A 54 -6.23 -7.81 10.75
C GLU A 54 -5.12 -7.61 11.79
N LEU A 55 -4.20 -6.67 11.55
CA LEU A 55 -3.17 -6.31 12.52
C LEU A 55 -3.78 -5.82 13.83
N THR A 56 -4.79 -4.94 13.75
CA THR A 56 -5.47 -4.38 14.93
C THR A 56 -6.20 -5.45 15.74
N ARG A 57 -6.77 -6.46 15.08
CA ARG A 57 -7.42 -7.58 15.79
C ARG A 57 -6.42 -8.43 16.58
N ARG A 58 -5.18 -8.57 16.10
CA ARG A 58 -4.16 -9.50 16.60
C ARG A 58 -3.15 -8.87 17.55
N CYS A 59 -2.91 -7.55 17.43
CA CYS A 59 -1.85 -6.83 18.15
C CYS A 59 -2.40 -5.67 18.98
N GLU A 60 -1.69 -5.30 20.04
CA GLU A 60 -1.97 -4.11 20.87
C GLU A 60 -1.40 -2.87 20.17
N VAL A 61 -2.19 -2.28 19.30
CA VAL A 61 -1.83 -1.08 18.51
C VAL A 61 -3.00 -0.10 18.45
N VAL A 62 -2.72 1.15 18.17
CA VAL A 62 -3.74 2.16 17.84
C VAL A 62 -3.64 2.46 16.36
N THR A 63 -4.69 2.14 15.62
CA THR A 63 -4.73 2.26 14.16
C THR A 63 -5.49 3.50 13.74
N LEU A 64 -4.84 4.30 12.90
CA LEU A 64 -5.41 5.50 12.29
C LEU A 64 -6.28 5.14 11.08
N PRO A 65 -7.15 6.06 10.63
CA PRO A 65 -7.85 5.90 9.36
C PRO A 65 -6.88 5.74 8.20
N THR A 66 -7.21 4.85 7.27
CA THR A 66 -6.43 4.63 6.05
C THR A 66 -6.38 5.91 5.19
N LEU A 67 -5.18 6.33 4.79
CA LEU A 67 -5.01 7.49 3.92
C LEU A 67 -5.34 7.11 2.46
N PRO A 68 -6.29 7.81 1.83
CA PRO A 68 -6.75 7.47 0.48
C PRO A 68 -5.94 8.11 -0.65
N PHE A 69 -5.06 9.08 -0.36
CA PHE A 69 -4.32 9.83 -1.37
C PHE A 69 -2.84 9.86 -1.03
N ALA A 70 -1.99 9.56 -2.01
CA ALA A 70 -0.55 9.45 -1.82
C ALA A 70 0.22 9.77 -3.12
N TYR A 71 1.52 9.44 -3.16
CA TYR A 71 2.41 9.69 -4.28
C TYR A 71 2.29 8.59 -5.34
N PHE A 72 1.61 8.87 -6.46
CA PHE A 72 1.38 7.93 -7.56
C PHE A 72 1.77 8.53 -8.93
N PRO A 73 3.04 8.82 -9.21
CA PRO A 73 3.48 9.55 -10.40
C PRO A 73 3.22 8.81 -11.72
N ALA A 74 3.17 7.47 -11.69
CA ALA A 74 2.92 6.66 -12.88
C ALA A 74 1.48 6.79 -13.42
N PHE A 75 0.56 7.34 -12.63
CA PHE A 75 -0.88 7.34 -12.91
C PHE A 75 -1.46 8.73 -13.17
N VAL A 76 -0.63 9.76 -13.27
CA VAL A 76 -1.09 11.15 -13.47
C VAL A 76 -1.84 11.37 -14.79
N GLY A 77 -1.61 10.53 -15.79
CA GLY A 77 -2.32 10.55 -17.07
C GLY A 77 -3.70 9.86 -17.04
N TRP A 78 -4.05 9.19 -15.95
CA TRP A 78 -5.30 8.43 -15.85
C TRP A 78 -6.37 9.25 -15.16
N LYS A 79 -7.47 9.53 -15.88
CA LYS A 79 -8.57 10.35 -15.36
C LYS A 79 -9.16 9.73 -14.09
N GLY A 80 -9.21 10.53 -13.03
CA GLY A 80 -9.70 10.12 -11.73
C GLY A 80 -8.60 9.64 -10.76
N SER A 81 -7.39 9.37 -11.23
CA SER A 81 -6.27 9.13 -10.34
C SER A 81 -5.84 10.43 -9.65
N VAL A 82 -5.74 10.38 -8.33
CA VAL A 82 -5.25 11.49 -7.51
C VAL A 82 -3.81 11.25 -7.15
N HIS A 83 -2.96 12.22 -7.44
CA HIS A 83 -1.54 12.20 -7.16
C HIS A 83 -1.16 13.36 -6.24
N ILE A 84 -0.37 13.09 -5.22
CA ILE A 84 0.25 14.10 -4.35
C ILE A 84 1.75 14.10 -4.64
N GLU A 85 2.33 15.27 -4.87
CA GLU A 85 3.77 15.41 -5.06
C GLU A 85 4.57 14.88 -3.86
N ALA A 86 5.76 14.29 -4.11
CA ALA A 86 6.52 13.56 -3.11
C ALA A 86 6.80 14.39 -1.84
N GLU A 87 7.18 15.66 -1.99
CA GLU A 87 7.46 16.56 -0.85
C GLU A 87 6.20 16.83 -0.02
N ASN A 88 5.07 17.12 -0.67
CA ASN A 88 3.80 17.36 0.00
C ASN A 88 3.31 16.11 0.71
N PHE A 89 3.49 14.94 0.09
CA PHE A 89 3.15 13.65 0.68
C PHE A 89 3.99 13.36 1.93
N MET A 90 5.30 13.56 1.87
CA MET A 90 6.17 13.37 3.03
C MET A 90 5.81 14.32 4.18
N HIS A 91 5.58 15.62 3.90
CA HIS A 91 5.19 16.58 4.92
C HIS A 91 3.83 16.24 5.53
N TYR A 92 2.86 15.85 4.71
CA TYR A 92 1.55 15.42 5.18
C TYR A 92 1.63 14.25 6.15
N VAL A 93 2.40 13.21 5.80
CA VAL A 93 2.59 12.05 6.68
C VAL A 93 3.41 12.44 7.93
N GLU A 94 4.45 13.28 7.78
CA GLU A 94 5.23 13.81 8.91
C GLU A 94 4.33 14.51 9.92
N ASP A 95 3.44 15.39 9.49
CA ASP A 95 2.53 16.13 10.35
C ASP A 95 1.56 15.22 11.10
N ILE A 96 1.06 14.17 10.44
CA ILE A 96 0.21 13.15 11.09
C ILE A 96 0.99 12.46 12.21
N LEU A 97 2.17 11.92 11.92
CA LEU A 97 2.99 11.21 12.92
C LEU A 97 3.45 12.15 14.04
N TYR A 98 3.86 13.36 13.71
CA TYR A 98 4.28 14.35 14.68
C TYR A 98 3.17 14.74 15.66
N SER A 99 1.91 14.69 15.24
CA SER A 99 0.77 14.91 16.12
C SER A 99 0.74 13.95 17.30
N PHE A 100 1.27 12.75 17.16
CA PHE A 100 1.41 11.76 18.25
C PHE A 100 2.77 11.86 18.97
N VAL A 101 3.82 12.22 18.25
CA VAL A 101 5.14 12.45 18.87
C VAL A 101 5.08 13.49 19.99
N ARG A 102 4.27 14.53 19.83
CA ARG A 102 4.04 15.57 20.85
C ARG A 102 3.48 15.04 22.17
N PHE A 103 2.85 13.85 22.15
CA PHE A 103 2.31 13.15 23.32
C PHE A 103 3.16 11.96 23.74
N GLY A 104 4.43 11.92 23.31
CA GLY A 104 5.41 10.93 23.75
C GLY A 104 5.50 9.67 22.90
N VAL A 105 4.62 9.46 21.91
CA VAL A 105 4.68 8.28 21.04
C VAL A 105 5.95 8.29 20.21
N LYS A 106 6.66 7.14 20.19
CA LYS A 106 7.93 6.97 19.48
C LYS A 106 7.94 5.77 18.53
N LYS A 107 6.86 5.01 18.44
CA LYS A 107 6.78 3.77 17.66
C LYS A 107 5.64 3.85 16.66
N PHE A 108 5.99 3.74 15.38
CA PHE A 108 5.04 3.83 14.28
C PHE A 108 5.24 2.67 13.31
N ILE A 109 4.14 2.18 12.76
CA ILE A 109 4.11 1.25 11.64
C ILE A 109 3.31 1.92 10.53
N ILE A 110 3.90 2.04 9.35
CA ILE A 110 3.18 2.43 8.14
C ILE A 110 2.94 1.17 7.32
N ILE A 111 1.67 0.83 7.10
CA ILE A 111 1.30 -0.20 6.13
C ILE A 111 1.20 0.49 4.77
N ASP A 112 2.22 0.28 3.95
CA ASP A 112 2.35 0.91 2.64
C ASP A 112 1.78 0.00 1.54
N GLY A 113 0.64 0.39 0.97
CA GLY A 113 -0.04 -0.33 -0.11
C GLY A 113 0.43 0.06 -1.52
N GLY A 114 1.47 0.89 -1.65
CA GLY A 114 1.94 1.37 -2.95
C GLY A 114 3.42 1.08 -3.21
N ILE A 115 3.79 0.91 -4.48
CA ILE A 115 5.20 0.77 -4.87
C ILE A 115 5.90 2.13 -4.89
N SER A 116 5.26 3.14 -5.47
CA SER A 116 5.85 4.49 -5.63
C SER A 116 6.03 5.21 -4.30
N THR A 117 5.14 4.97 -3.35
CA THR A 117 5.12 5.57 -2.00
C THR A 117 6.28 5.12 -1.12
N HIS A 118 6.87 3.97 -1.44
CA HIS A 118 7.88 3.34 -0.58
C HIS A 118 9.13 4.20 -0.38
N ILE A 119 9.68 4.78 -1.45
CA ILE A 119 10.88 5.62 -1.37
C ILE A 119 10.67 6.88 -0.52
N PRO A 120 9.63 7.72 -0.76
CA PRO A 120 9.35 8.85 0.11
C PRO A 120 9.15 8.46 1.58
N LEU A 121 8.47 7.34 1.84
CA LEU A 121 8.24 6.86 3.22
C LEU A 121 9.53 6.37 3.90
N GLN A 122 10.46 5.77 3.16
CA GLN A 122 11.79 5.43 3.69
C GLN A 122 12.57 6.69 4.08
N ILE A 123 12.58 7.71 3.23
CA ILE A 123 13.20 9.01 3.55
C ILE A 123 12.56 9.60 4.80
N LEU A 124 11.24 9.59 4.87
CA LEU A 124 10.48 10.08 6.03
C LEU A 124 10.85 9.31 7.31
N SER A 125 11.03 7.99 7.25
CA SER A 125 11.41 7.20 8.43
C SER A 125 12.74 7.65 9.03
N HIS A 126 13.73 7.98 8.18
CA HIS A 126 14.99 8.58 8.63
C HIS A 126 14.79 9.99 9.22
N THR A 127 13.94 10.81 8.60
CA THR A 127 13.60 12.15 9.10
C THR A 127 12.97 12.07 10.48
N MET A 128 12.00 11.19 10.69
CA MET A 128 11.33 10.98 11.98
C MET A 128 12.31 10.55 13.08
N ARG A 129 13.25 9.68 12.75
CA ARG A 129 14.29 9.27 13.67
C ARG A 129 15.22 10.42 14.04
N ASN A 130 15.70 11.15 13.05
CA ASN A 130 16.70 12.21 13.27
C ASN A 130 16.12 13.43 13.97
N LYS A 131 14.91 13.87 13.60
CA LYS A 131 14.28 15.07 14.18
C LYS A 131 13.64 14.78 15.54
N TYR A 132 13.02 13.61 15.72
CA TYR A 132 12.10 13.37 16.83
C TYR A 132 12.47 12.14 17.68
N GLY A 133 13.51 11.41 17.31
CA GLY A 133 13.89 10.16 17.98
C GLY A 133 12.80 9.08 17.89
N ALA A 134 11.96 9.14 16.87
CA ALA A 134 10.88 8.19 16.65
C ALA A 134 11.29 7.10 15.65
N THR A 135 10.87 5.87 15.90
CA THR A 135 11.07 4.74 15.00
C THR A 135 9.83 4.54 14.13
N VAL A 136 10.01 4.54 12.83
CA VAL A 136 8.94 4.27 11.85
C VAL A 136 9.34 3.06 11.03
N ALA A 137 8.60 1.96 11.18
CA ALA A 137 8.68 0.81 10.29
C ALA A 137 7.75 1.05 9.10
N VAL A 138 8.28 0.97 7.89
CA VAL A 138 7.51 1.05 6.65
C VAL A 138 7.46 -0.36 6.07
N THR A 139 6.25 -0.94 5.99
CA THR A 139 6.07 -2.25 5.37
C THR A 139 5.83 -2.07 3.88
N ASN A 140 6.28 -3.03 3.10
CA ASN A 140 5.95 -3.12 1.68
C ASN A 140 5.04 -4.35 1.49
N TYR A 141 3.81 -4.12 1.05
CA TYR A 141 2.85 -5.20 0.80
C TYR A 141 3.44 -6.26 -0.12
N ASN A 142 3.95 -5.89 -1.29
CA ASN A 142 4.53 -6.83 -2.24
C ASN A 142 5.73 -7.61 -1.67
N GLY A 143 6.46 -7.01 -0.73
CA GLY A 143 7.55 -7.69 -0.03
C GLY A 143 7.07 -8.69 1.01
N LEU A 144 5.91 -8.45 1.63
CA LEU A 144 5.32 -9.35 2.62
C LEU A 144 4.58 -10.52 1.96
N SER A 145 3.90 -10.27 0.84
CA SER A 145 3.14 -11.29 0.09
C SER A 145 4.00 -12.14 -0.84
N GLY A 146 5.20 -11.67 -1.21
CA GLY A 146 6.00 -12.21 -2.31
C GLY A 146 6.23 -13.71 -2.27
N GLU A 147 6.56 -14.30 -1.11
CA GLU A 147 6.77 -15.74 -0.99
C GLU A 147 5.47 -16.53 -1.25
N ALA A 148 4.34 -16.06 -0.74
CA ALA A 148 3.05 -16.70 -0.97
C ALA A 148 2.59 -16.51 -2.42
N ALA A 149 2.75 -15.31 -2.97
CA ALA A 149 2.42 -15.00 -4.36
C ALA A 149 3.25 -15.85 -5.33
N ASP A 150 4.56 -15.99 -5.10
CA ASP A 150 5.45 -16.83 -5.93
C ASP A 150 5.03 -18.31 -5.96
N GLN A 151 4.40 -18.81 -4.89
CA GLN A 151 3.91 -20.20 -4.83
C GLN A 151 2.61 -20.41 -5.61
N VAL A 152 1.75 -19.41 -5.74
CA VAL A 152 0.40 -19.59 -6.28
C VAL A 152 0.15 -18.86 -7.61
N CYS A 153 0.85 -17.76 -7.89
CA CYS A 153 0.68 -17.00 -9.12
C CYS A 153 1.37 -17.70 -10.31
N GLN A 154 0.74 -17.61 -11.48
CA GLN A 154 1.16 -18.28 -12.71
C GLN A 154 1.56 -17.29 -13.81
N GLN A 155 1.33 -15.99 -13.61
CA GLN A 155 1.69 -14.96 -14.57
C GLN A 155 3.21 -14.88 -14.77
N LYS A 156 3.64 -14.45 -15.96
CA LYS A 156 5.07 -14.33 -16.31
C LYS A 156 5.77 -13.17 -15.61
N ALA A 157 5.04 -12.11 -15.39
CA ALA A 157 5.45 -10.88 -14.74
C ALA A 157 4.19 -10.18 -14.23
N GLY A 158 4.34 -9.23 -13.33
CA GLY A 158 3.22 -8.51 -12.76
C GLY A 158 3.60 -7.15 -12.21
N GLY A 159 2.73 -6.61 -11.37
CA GLY A 159 2.98 -5.41 -10.59
C GLY A 159 1.91 -4.34 -10.69
N HIS A 160 0.83 -4.53 -11.48
CA HIS A 160 -0.32 -3.62 -11.44
C HIS A 160 -1.56 -4.20 -12.09
N GLY A 161 -2.67 -4.23 -11.36
CA GLY A 161 -3.93 -4.79 -11.83
C GLY A 161 -3.80 -6.25 -12.28
N ASP A 162 -2.87 -6.96 -11.71
CA ASP A 162 -2.37 -8.26 -12.13
C ASP A 162 -3.09 -9.45 -11.45
N GLU A 163 -2.54 -10.63 -11.60
CA GLU A 163 -3.07 -11.85 -10.99
C GLU A 163 -3.10 -11.77 -9.46
N GLU A 164 -2.05 -11.24 -8.83
CA GLU A 164 -1.95 -11.13 -7.38
C GLU A 164 -2.97 -10.13 -6.83
N GLU A 165 -2.93 -8.89 -7.30
CA GLU A 165 -3.83 -7.83 -6.82
C GLU A 165 -5.30 -8.20 -7.05
N THR A 166 -5.61 -8.80 -8.20
CA THR A 166 -6.96 -9.25 -8.53
C THR A 166 -7.43 -10.37 -7.60
N SER A 167 -6.58 -11.38 -7.35
CA SER A 167 -6.91 -12.49 -6.45
C SER A 167 -7.15 -12.01 -5.02
N VAL A 168 -6.29 -11.12 -4.52
CA VAL A 168 -6.41 -10.53 -3.19
C VAL A 168 -7.71 -9.74 -3.06
N LEU A 169 -8.05 -8.91 -4.05
CA LEU A 169 -9.29 -8.14 -3.98
C LEU A 169 -10.54 -9.03 -4.12
N LEU A 170 -10.49 -10.10 -4.90
CA LEU A 170 -11.56 -11.11 -4.94
C LEU A 170 -11.77 -11.79 -3.57
N ALA A 171 -10.73 -11.98 -2.77
CA ALA A 171 -10.85 -12.51 -1.43
C ALA A 171 -11.48 -11.51 -0.45
N ILE A 172 -11.19 -10.23 -0.58
CA ILE A 172 -11.61 -9.17 0.35
C ILE A 172 -12.96 -8.54 -0.05
N ARG A 173 -13.11 -8.17 -1.34
CA ARG A 173 -14.25 -7.40 -1.88
C ARG A 173 -14.66 -7.91 -3.26
N PRO A 174 -15.09 -9.16 -3.40
CA PRO A 174 -15.41 -9.76 -4.70
C PRO A 174 -16.48 -8.99 -5.49
N GLU A 175 -17.40 -8.34 -4.79
CA GLU A 175 -18.49 -7.56 -5.40
C GLU A 175 -18.01 -6.30 -6.15
N LEU A 176 -16.75 -5.89 -5.96
CA LEU A 176 -16.16 -4.73 -6.64
C LEU A 176 -15.34 -5.12 -7.87
N VAL A 177 -15.06 -6.40 -8.05
CA VAL A 177 -14.22 -6.90 -9.16
C VAL A 177 -15.08 -7.29 -10.36
N LYS A 178 -14.73 -6.79 -11.54
CA LYS A 178 -15.44 -7.06 -12.81
C LYS A 178 -14.60 -8.01 -13.67
N MET A 179 -14.63 -9.31 -13.34
CA MET A 179 -13.80 -10.30 -14.03
C MET A 179 -14.06 -10.40 -15.52
N GLU A 180 -15.25 -10.01 -16.00
CA GLU A 180 -15.57 -9.92 -17.43
C GLU A 180 -14.73 -8.86 -18.17
N CYS A 181 -14.13 -7.93 -17.44
CA CYS A 181 -13.22 -6.88 -17.96
C CYS A 181 -11.73 -7.20 -17.70
N ALA A 182 -11.42 -8.37 -17.12
CA ALA A 182 -10.04 -8.78 -16.85
C ALA A 182 -9.27 -9.05 -18.17
N VAL A 183 -8.02 -8.61 -18.21
CA VAL A 183 -7.15 -8.74 -19.40
C VAL A 183 -5.81 -9.35 -19.05
N GLU A 184 -5.12 -9.85 -20.07
CA GLU A 184 -3.68 -10.12 -20.02
C GLU A 184 -2.96 -9.01 -20.79
N GLU A 185 -2.14 -8.26 -20.12
CA GLU A 185 -1.43 -7.12 -20.69
C GLU A 185 -0.13 -6.89 -19.95
N TYR A 186 0.95 -6.71 -20.69
CA TYR A 186 2.27 -6.49 -20.12
C TYR A 186 2.85 -5.17 -20.64
N ARG A 187 3.37 -4.38 -19.71
CA ARG A 187 4.08 -3.16 -20.04
C ARG A 187 5.45 -3.50 -20.65
N GLU A 188 5.77 -2.86 -21.75
CA GLU A 188 7.15 -2.90 -22.26
C GLU A 188 8.06 -2.17 -21.30
N MET A 189 8.98 -2.91 -20.70
CA MET A 189 9.98 -2.37 -19.78
C MET A 189 11.36 -2.52 -20.38
N PRO A 190 12.20 -1.47 -20.37
CA PRO A 190 13.61 -1.59 -20.76
C PRO A 190 14.42 -2.29 -19.64
N VAL A 191 13.99 -3.52 -19.29
CA VAL A 191 14.53 -4.30 -18.14
C VAL A 191 16.02 -4.58 -18.33
N GLU A 192 16.45 -4.81 -19.58
CA GLU A 192 17.84 -5.08 -19.94
C GLU A 192 18.80 -3.98 -19.50
N ASN A 193 18.32 -2.72 -19.43
CA ASN A 193 19.09 -1.58 -19.00
C ASN A 193 19.03 -1.31 -17.50
N GLN A 194 18.15 -2.00 -16.77
CA GLN A 194 17.95 -1.80 -15.34
C GLN A 194 18.52 -2.92 -14.48
N ILE A 195 18.61 -4.13 -15.03
CA ILE A 195 19.07 -5.33 -14.33
C ILE A 195 20.24 -5.95 -15.08
N GLN A 196 21.38 -6.08 -14.41
CA GLN A 196 22.54 -6.81 -14.93
C GLN A 196 22.93 -7.89 -13.91
N ASN A 197 23.08 -9.13 -14.38
CA ASN A 197 23.42 -10.27 -13.52
C ASN A 197 22.48 -10.43 -12.30
N GLY A 198 21.18 -10.20 -12.49
CA GLY A 198 20.17 -10.28 -11.44
C GLY A 198 20.20 -9.15 -10.42
N ARG A 199 20.96 -8.07 -10.67
CA ARG A 199 21.05 -6.90 -9.77
C ARG A 199 20.54 -5.65 -10.48
N ALA A 200 19.72 -4.86 -9.77
CA ALA A 200 19.31 -3.55 -10.24
C ALA A 200 20.52 -2.62 -10.36
N VAL A 201 20.77 -2.11 -11.57
CA VAL A 201 21.88 -1.18 -11.87
C VAL A 201 21.38 0.24 -12.20
N ALA A 202 20.11 0.39 -12.53
CA ALA A 202 19.47 1.67 -12.78
C ALA A 202 17.99 1.64 -12.42
N HIS A 203 17.41 2.80 -12.18
CA HIS A 203 15.97 3.01 -12.07
C HIS A 203 15.53 3.96 -13.18
N ILE A 204 14.50 3.55 -13.94
CA ILE A 204 13.89 4.40 -14.97
C ILE A 204 12.42 4.58 -14.55
N SER A 205 12.05 5.83 -14.28
CA SER A 205 10.65 6.16 -14.00
C SER A 205 9.82 6.03 -15.28
N MET A 206 8.69 5.34 -15.17
CA MET A 206 7.79 5.11 -16.29
C MET A 206 6.33 5.37 -15.89
N ALA A 207 5.58 5.99 -16.79
CA ALA A 207 4.13 6.06 -16.67
C ALA A 207 3.50 4.68 -16.91
N MET A 208 2.33 4.45 -16.33
CA MET A 208 1.46 3.33 -16.74
C MET A 208 0.85 3.69 -18.09
N ASN A 209 1.26 2.96 -19.13
CA ASN A 209 0.96 3.28 -20.54
C ASN A 209 0.35 2.10 -21.33
N THR A 210 -0.09 1.06 -20.65
CA THR A 210 -0.83 -0.02 -21.28
C THR A 210 -2.26 0.41 -21.57
N PRO A 211 -2.91 -0.10 -22.62
CA PRO A 211 -4.27 0.33 -23.02
C PRO A 211 -5.33 0.21 -21.93
N HIS A 212 -5.24 -0.81 -21.06
CA HIS A 212 -6.20 -1.07 -20.00
C HIS A 212 -5.65 -0.82 -18.59
N GLY A 213 -4.44 -0.28 -18.46
CA GLY A 213 -3.83 -0.02 -17.16
C GLY A 213 -3.37 -1.27 -16.40
N VAL A 214 -3.17 -2.39 -17.07
CA VAL A 214 -2.74 -3.63 -16.45
C VAL A 214 -1.28 -3.91 -16.79
N ASN A 215 -0.53 -4.45 -15.82
CA ASN A 215 0.77 -5.06 -16.07
C ASN A 215 0.78 -6.43 -15.40
N GLY A 216 0.36 -7.46 -16.13
CA GLY A 216 0.22 -8.83 -15.66
C GLY A 216 -0.91 -9.59 -16.35
N ASN A 217 -1.38 -10.66 -15.74
CA ASN A 217 -2.48 -11.46 -16.27
C ASN A 217 -3.60 -11.64 -15.24
N SER A 218 -4.50 -10.66 -15.17
CA SER A 218 -5.64 -10.67 -14.26
C SER A 218 -6.65 -11.80 -14.51
N LYS A 219 -6.64 -12.43 -15.73
CA LYS A 219 -7.51 -13.57 -16.05
C LYS A 219 -7.17 -14.83 -15.25
N LEU A 220 -5.96 -14.92 -14.71
CA LEU A 220 -5.50 -16.07 -13.92
C LEU A 220 -5.89 -15.99 -12.44
N ALA A 221 -6.59 -14.95 -12.04
CA ALA A 221 -6.90 -14.65 -10.66
C ALA A 221 -8.19 -15.33 -10.18
N PRO A 222 -8.15 -16.40 -9.39
CA PRO A 222 -9.28 -16.86 -8.59
C PRO A 222 -9.18 -16.34 -7.15
N ARG A 223 -10.30 -16.31 -6.45
CA ARG A 223 -10.40 -15.89 -5.04
C ARG A 223 -9.48 -16.70 -4.11
N GLU A 224 -9.37 -18.00 -4.36
CA GLU A 224 -8.62 -18.94 -3.52
C GLU A 224 -7.13 -18.59 -3.45
N LYS A 225 -6.56 -18.05 -4.52
CA LYS A 225 -5.17 -17.53 -4.49
C LYS A 225 -5.05 -16.33 -3.54
N GLY A 226 -6.00 -15.41 -3.57
CA GLY A 226 -6.02 -14.27 -2.67
C GLY A 226 -6.12 -14.66 -1.20
N GLU A 227 -6.91 -15.70 -0.88
CA GLU A 227 -7.02 -16.24 0.48
C GLU A 227 -5.70 -16.90 0.97
N LEU A 228 -4.87 -17.39 0.06
CA LEU A 228 -3.55 -17.97 0.39
C LEU A 228 -2.47 -16.89 0.53
N ILE A 229 -2.62 -15.77 -0.16
CA ILE A 229 -1.69 -14.64 -0.12
C ILE A 229 -1.88 -13.78 1.14
N LEU A 230 -3.13 -13.66 1.64
CA LEU A 230 -3.50 -12.88 2.83
C LEU A 230 -3.18 -13.61 4.13
#